data_dd513c25f0facf929468845b504bea8b
#
_entry.id   dd513c25f0facf929468845b504bea8b
#
_cell.length_a   1.000
_cell.length_b   1.000
_cell.length_c   1.000
_cell.angle_alpha   90.00
_cell.angle_beta   90.00
_cell.angle_gamma   90.00
#
_symmetry.space_group_name_H-M   'P 1'
#
loop_
_entity.id
_entity.type
_entity.pdbx_description
1 polymer ?
#
loop_
_entity_poly.entity_id
_entity_poly.type
_entity_poly.pdbx_seq_one_letter_code
_entity_poly.pdbx_strand_id
1 'polypeptide(L)'
;MVILLPESVVRIEVTPKSGEDLRDVRGQCIQNQLFENNNLEFEEVRSIVGYLVLSDIVAEDIKSRAGDIFADPIIEDFCVDEVMIGKEEIFSKTPDIAISIGFKPGVTDNPGKAALDGFQTVFPEVSKNSKISTYITYLFYGPKQNTDTIQLSRAL
;
A
#
# COMPACT_ATOMS: atom_id res chain seq x y z
N MET A 1 38.22 -0.31 6.58
CA MET A 1 37.09 -0.84 7.37
C MET A 1 35.82 -0.46 6.62
N VAL A 2 35.14 -1.41 6.01
CA VAL A 2 33.82 -1.20 5.40
C VAL A 2 32.83 -1.29 6.54
N ILE A 3 32.24 -0.17 6.95
CA ILE A 3 31.09 -0.18 7.86
C ILE A 3 29.90 -0.58 6.99
N LEU A 4 29.50 -1.83 7.06
CA LEU A 4 28.19 -2.25 6.54
C LEU A 4 27.15 -1.61 7.46
N LEU A 5 26.43 -0.62 6.93
CA LEU A 5 25.23 -0.12 7.60
C LEU A 5 24.26 -1.29 7.74
N PRO A 6 23.62 -1.48 8.89
CA PRO A 6 22.59 -2.51 9.01
C PRO A 6 21.49 -2.21 8.01
N GLU A 7 21.05 -3.23 7.26
CA GLU A 7 19.88 -3.12 6.41
C GLU A 7 18.69 -2.67 7.26
N SER A 8 18.05 -1.60 6.84
CA SER A 8 16.83 -1.09 7.46
C SER A 8 15.63 -1.41 6.59
N VAL A 9 14.50 -1.66 7.23
CA VAL A 9 13.21 -1.79 6.53
C VAL A 9 12.46 -0.49 6.70
N VAL A 10 12.15 0.16 5.58
CA VAL A 10 11.32 1.37 5.53
C VAL A 10 9.97 0.98 4.92
N ARG A 11 8.89 1.35 5.59
CA ARG A 11 7.52 1.15 5.10
C ARG A 11 7.00 2.42 4.47
N ILE A 12 6.44 2.29 3.27
CA ILE A 12 5.78 3.38 2.56
C ILE A 12 4.36 2.93 2.24
N GLU A 13 3.38 3.74 2.58
CA GLU A 13 1.97 3.50 2.27
C GLU A 13 1.45 4.61 1.37
N VAL A 14 0.70 4.24 0.32
CA VAL A 14 0.20 5.13 -0.72
C VAL A 14 -1.28 4.84 -0.95
N THR A 15 -2.10 5.88 -1.02
CA THR A 15 -3.54 5.76 -1.33
C THR A 15 -3.96 6.84 -2.34
N PRO A 16 -4.90 6.54 -3.27
CA PRO A 16 -5.49 7.57 -4.09
C PRO A 16 -6.19 8.64 -3.26
N LYS A 17 -6.03 9.90 -3.61
CA LYS A 17 -6.78 11.01 -3.00
C LYS A 17 -8.27 10.87 -3.26
N SER A 18 -9.08 11.37 -2.33
CA SER A 18 -10.52 11.50 -2.50
C SER A 18 -10.87 12.89 -3.04
N GLY A 19 -11.74 12.95 -4.05
CA GLY A 19 -12.20 14.21 -4.64
C GLY A 19 -13.28 13.97 -5.69
N GLU A 20 -13.87 15.05 -6.23
CA GLU A 20 -14.95 14.93 -7.22
C GLU A 20 -14.51 14.17 -8.49
N ASP A 21 -13.25 14.37 -8.89
CA ASP A 21 -12.68 13.76 -10.10
C ASP A 21 -11.64 12.65 -9.80
N LEU A 22 -11.35 12.38 -8.53
CA LEU A 22 -10.37 11.38 -8.11
C LEU A 22 -11.08 10.18 -7.49
N ARG A 23 -10.79 8.99 -8.02
CA ARG A 23 -11.42 7.73 -7.58
C ARG A 23 -10.38 6.69 -7.24
N ASP A 24 -10.65 5.94 -6.19
CA ASP A 24 -9.93 4.71 -5.90
C ASP A 24 -10.47 3.56 -6.76
N VAL A 25 -9.94 3.45 -7.98
CA VAL A 25 -10.35 2.42 -8.95
C VAL A 25 -10.15 1.01 -8.41
N ARG A 26 -9.07 0.77 -7.67
CA ARG A 26 -8.78 -0.55 -7.08
C ARG A 26 -9.80 -0.90 -6.00
N GLY A 27 -10.09 0.02 -5.09
CA GLY A 27 -11.13 -0.15 -4.07
C GLY A 27 -12.50 -0.39 -4.69
N GLN A 28 -12.84 0.38 -5.73
CA GLN A 28 -14.11 0.25 -6.44
C GLN A 28 -14.24 -1.09 -7.18
N CYS A 29 -13.17 -1.59 -7.80
CA CYS A 29 -13.18 -2.91 -8.43
C CYS A 29 -13.45 -4.03 -7.41
N ILE A 30 -12.82 -3.99 -6.25
CA ILE A 30 -13.05 -4.96 -5.18
C ILE A 30 -14.48 -4.86 -4.64
N GLN A 31 -14.98 -3.64 -4.44
CA GLN A 31 -16.37 -3.42 -4.00
C GLN A 31 -17.38 -4.08 -4.95
N ASN A 32 -17.22 -3.88 -6.26
CA ASN A 32 -18.08 -4.47 -7.27
C ASN A 32 -17.95 -6.01 -7.31
N GLN A 33 -16.72 -6.54 -7.26
CA GLN A 33 -16.46 -7.97 -7.26
C GLN A 33 -17.11 -8.67 -6.06
N LEU A 34 -17.02 -8.10 -4.87
CA LEU A 34 -17.61 -8.66 -3.66
C LEU A 34 -19.13 -8.64 -3.73
N PHE A 35 -19.73 -7.58 -4.30
CA PHE A 35 -21.17 -7.53 -4.53
C PHE A 35 -21.62 -8.60 -5.53
N GLU A 36 -21.00 -8.68 -6.70
CA GLU A 36 -21.40 -9.56 -7.78
C GLU A 36 -21.20 -11.04 -7.47
N ASN A 37 -20.06 -11.39 -6.86
CA ASN A 37 -19.67 -12.80 -6.66
C ASN A 37 -20.06 -13.35 -5.29
N ASN A 38 -20.15 -12.51 -4.27
CA ASN A 38 -20.33 -12.94 -2.88
C ASN A 38 -21.56 -12.33 -2.22
N ASN A 39 -22.28 -11.45 -2.90
CA ASN A 39 -23.41 -10.68 -2.37
C ASN A 39 -23.05 -9.93 -1.07
N LEU A 40 -21.80 -9.42 -1.00
CA LEU A 40 -21.28 -8.61 0.08
C LEU A 40 -21.31 -7.14 -0.33
N GLU A 41 -22.07 -6.33 0.37
CA GLU A 41 -22.30 -4.92 0.05
C GLU A 41 -21.68 -4.01 1.12
N PHE A 42 -20.92 -3.01 0.66
CA PHE A 42 -20.29 -1.98 1.48
C PHE A 42 -20.65 -0.60 0.94
N GLU A 43 -20.68 0.42 1.79
CA GLU A 43 -20.85 1.80 1.36
C GLU A 43 -19.67 2.28 0.54
N GLU A 44 -18.46 1.93 0.97
CA GLU A 44 -17.22 2.30 0.30
C GLU A 44 -16.14 1.25 0.57
N VAL A 45 -15.28 1.03 -0.42
CA VAL A 45 -14.02 0.28 -0.27
C VAL A 45 -12.87 1.16 -0.76
N ARG A 46 -11.85 1.35 0.09
CA ARG A 46 -10.63 2.09 -0.26
C ARG A 46 -9.44 1.14 -0.27
N SER A 47 -8.40 1.52 -0.99
CA SER A 47 -7.16 0.75 -1.06
C SER A 47 -5.94 1.55 -0.62
N ILE A 48 -5.00 0.88 0.04
CA ILE A 48 -3.66 1.37 0.34
C ILE A 48 -2.68 0.39 -0.29
N VAL A 49 -1.73 0.88 -1.08
CA VAL A 49 -0.58 0.09 -1.53
C VAL A 49 0.56 0.31 -0.56
N GLY A 50 1.09 -0.76 0.00
CA GLY A 50 2.23 -0.73 0.89
C GLY A 50 3.49 -1.25 0.20
N TYR A 51 4.61 -0.59 0.46
CA TYR A 51 5.95 -0.99 0.04
C TYR A 51 6.82 -1.19 1.27
N LEU A 52 7.48 -2.34 1.36
CA LEU A 52 8.50 -2.64 2.36
C LEU A 52 9.85 -2.61 1.66
N VAL A 53 10.62 -1.57 1.91
CA VAL A 53 11.93 -1.33 1.30
C VAL A 53 13.01 -1.81 2.25
N LEU A 54 13.67 -2.91 1.90
CA LEU A 54 14.87 -3.42 2.57
C LEU A 54 16.09 -2.92 1.81
N SER A 55 16.88 -2.03 2.39
CA SER A 55 18.05 -1.43 1.75
C SER A 55 19.07 -0.92 2.75
N ASP A 56 20.25 -0.58 2.24
CA ASP A 56 21.33 0.10 2.94
C ASP A 56 21.26 1.65 2.86
N ILE A 57 20.23 2.17 2.19
CA ILE A 57 19.98 3.62 2.15
C ILE A 57 19.38 4.08 3.49
N VAL A 58 19.86 5.24 3.96
CA VAL A 58 19.35 5.85 5.20
C VAL A 58 17.87 6.20 5.07
N ALA A 59 17.08 5.88 6.10
CA ALA A 59 15.63 6.08 6.08
C ALA A 59 15.19 7.52 5.77
N GLU A 60 15.93 8.52 6.25
CA GLU A 60 15.65 9.94 5.98
C GLU A 60 15.83 10.29 4.48
N ASP A 61 16.81 9.69 3.81
CA ASP A 61 17.01 9.89 2.38
C ASP A 61 15.86 9.27 1.58
N ILE A 62 15.43 8.06 1.95
CA ILE A 62 14.25 7.41 1.35
C ILE A 62 13.00 8.28 1.57
N LYS A 63 12.79 8.78 2.79
CA LYS A 63 11.66 9.64 3.14
C LYS A 63 11.61 10.91 2.29
N SER A 64 12.76 11.55 2.08
CA SER A 64 12.85 12.77 1.30
C SER A 64 12.52 12.59 -0.19
N ARG A 65 12.66 11.37 -0.72
CA ARG A 65 12.45 11.03 -2.15
C ARG A 65 11.27 10.09 -2.38
N ALA A 66 10.51 9.74 -1.32
CA ALA A 66 9.43 8.77 -1.42
C ALA A 66 8.34 9.18 -2.42
N GLY A 67 7.98 10.46 -2.47
CA GLY A 67 7.02 11.00 -3.44
C GLY A 67 7.47 10.91 -4.89
N ASP A 68 8.79 10.92 -5.15
CA ASP A 68 9.31 10.80 -6.51
C ASP A 68 9.34 9.36 -7.02
N ILE A 69 9.34 8.37 -6.10
CA ILE A 69 9.55 6.96 -6.42
C ILE A 69 8.26 6.16 -6.32
N PHE A 70 7.48 6.36 -5.26
CA PHE A 70 6.38 5.47 -4.88
C PHE A 70 4.99 6.06 -5.07
N ALA A 71 4.86 7.39 -5.21
CA ALA A 71 3.56 8.05 -5.31
C ALA A 71 3.57 9.16 -6.35
N ASP A 72 2.39 9.47 -6.89
CA ASP A 72 2.14 10.72 -7.61
C ASP A 72 1.48 11.71 -6.65
N PRO A 73 2.21 12.72 -6.09
CA PRO A 73 1.67 13.63 -5.10
C PRO A 73 0.49 14.49 -5.59
N ILE A 74 0.22 14.50 -6.89
CA ILE A 74 -0.94 15.21 -7.46
C ILE A 74 -2.23 14.44 -7.18
N ILE A 75 -2.20 13.11 -7.33
CA ILE A 75 -3.37 12.25 -7.26
C ILE A 75 -3.34 11.24 -6.09
N GLU A 76 -2.22 11.17 -5.36
CA GLU A 76 -2.02 10.22 -4.26
C GLU A 76 -1.50 10.91 -3.00
N ASP A 77 -1.92 10.39 -1.84
CA ASP A 77 -1.34 10.68 -0.53
C ASP A 77 -0.42 9.52 -0.13
N PHE A 78 0.67 9.85 0.55
CA PHE A 78 1.60 8.83 1.05
C PHE A 78 2.13 9.17 2.45
N CYS A 79 2.59 8.14 3.16
CA CYS A 79 3.32 8.29 4.41
C CYS A 79 4.49 7.29 4.46
N VAL A 80 5.50 7.61 5.28
CA VAL A 80 6.72 6.82 5.45
C VAL A 80 6.89 6.48 6.93
N ASP A 81 7.02 5.20 7.24
CA ASP A 81 7.14 4.65 8.59
C ASP A 81 6.03 5.05 9.57
N GLU A 82 4.90 5.45 9.02
CA GLU A 82 3.70 5.78 9.78
C GLU A 82 2.53 4.91 9.31
N VAL A 83 1.57 4.67 10.20
CA VAL A 83 0.32 3.99 9.84
C VAL A 83 -0.61 4.99 9.19
N MET A 84 -1.02 4.70 7.96
CA MET A 84 -1.92 5.55 7.20
C MET A 84 -3.38 5.43 7.68
N ILE A 85 -3.79 4.24 8.08
CA ILE A 85 -5.15 3.98 8.61
C ILE A 85 -5.41 4.84 9.84
N GLY A 86 -6.53 5.58 9.83
CA GLY A 86 -6.91 6.47 10.93
C GLY A 86 -6.36 7.89 10.83
N LYS A 87 -5.62 8.24 9.78
CA LYS A 87 -5.25 9.62 9.49
C LYS A 87 -6.46 10.38 8.96
N GLU A 88 -7.04 11.26 9.78
CA GLU A 88 -8.27 12.02 9.45
C GLU A 88 -8.07 12.95 8.24
N GLU A 89 -6.86 13.42 8.01
CA GLU A 89 -6.50 14.24 6.86
C GLU A 89 -6.55 13.48 5.53
N ILE A 90 -6.49 12.14 5.56
CA ILE A 90 -6.52 11.26 4.38
C ILE A 90 -7.88 10.56 4.27
N PHE A 91 -8.39 10.04 5.39
CA PHE A 91 -9.64 9.31 5.47
C PHE A 91 -10.62 10.02 6.40
N SER A 92 -11.77 10.40 5.88
CA SER A 92 -12.81 11.13 6.65
C SER A 92 -13.38 10.34 7.82
N LYS A 93 -13.21 9.03 7.83
CA LYS A 93 -13.71 8.12 8.88
C LYS A 93 -12.79 6.90 9.04
N THR A 94 -12.86 6.26 10.21
CA THR A 94 -12.19 5.00 10.47
C THR A 94 -12.90 3.86 9.74
N PRO A 95 -12.19 2.92 9.08
CA PRO A 95 -12.82 1.77 8.46
C PRO A 95 -13.39 0.79 9.51
N ASP A 96 -14.47 0.11 9.16
CA ASP A 96 -15.04 -0.96 9.99
C ASP A 96 -14.17 -2.22 9.95
N ILE A 97 -13.59 -2.52 8.78
CA ILE A 97 -12.71 -3.66 8.56
C ILE A 97 -11.52 -3.21 7.71
N ALA A 98 -10.32 -3.72 8.02
CA ALA A 98 -9.12 -3.57 7.21
C ALA A 98 -8.47 -4.93 6.99
N ILE A 99 -8.15 -5.28 5.73
CA ILE A 99 -7.51 -6.54 5.38
C ILE A 99 -6.31 -6.25 4.47
N SER A 100 -5.13 -6.71 4.90
CA SER A 100 -3.91 -6.61 4.12
C SER A 100 -3.59 -7.92 3.42
N ILE A 101 -3.27 -7.85 2.13
CA ILE A 101 -2.96 -8.99 1.28
C ILE A 101 -1.58 -8.77 0.67
N GLY A 102 -0.67 -9.71 0.92
CA GLY A 102 0.66 -9.74 0.34
C GLY A 102 0.88 -10.97 -0.54
N PHE A 103 2.00 -11.01 -1.24
CA PHE A 103 2.41 -12.17 -2.02
C PHE A 103 2.87 -13.31 -1.11
N LYS A 104 2.45 -14.54 -1.44
CA LYS A 104 2.94 -15.73 -0.77
C LYS A 104 4.43 -15.96 -1.07
N PRO A 105 5.18 -16.58 -0.16
CA PRO A 105 6.55 -16.98 -0.45
C PRO A 105 6.64 -17.78 -1.75
N GLY A 106 7.61 -17.43 -2.60
CA GLY A 106 7.83 -18.07 -3.91
C GLY A 106 6.98 -17.50 -5.06
N VAL A 107 6.03 -16.62 -4.79
CA VAL A 107 5.29 -15.89 -5.82
C VAL A 107 6.06 -14.62 -6.20
N THR A 108 6.14 -14.34 -7.49
CA THR A 108 6.83 -13.15 -7.99
C THR A 108 6.03 -11.87 -7.71
N ASP A 109 6.63 -10.95 -6.97
CA ASP A 109 6.13 -9.61 -6.72
C ASP A 109 6.58 -8.67 -7.86
N ASN A 110 5.81 -8.60 -8.94
CA ASN A 110 6.13 -7.74 -10.08
C ASN A 110 6.04 -6.25 -9.74
N PRO A 111 5.03 -5.75 -8.99
CA PRO A 111 5.01 -4.38 -8.51
C PRO A 111 6.24 -4.03 -7.67
N GLY A 112 6.67 -4.93 -6.78
CA GLY A 112 7.87 -4.74 -5.97
C GLY A 112 9.15 -4.65 -6.81
N LYS A 113 9.26 -5.46 -7.88
CA LYS A 113 10.37 -5.37 -8.83
C LYS A 113 10.39 -4.04 -9.58
N ALA A 114 9.24 -3.60 -10.10
CA ALA A 114 9.14 -2.32 -10.78
C ALA A 114 9.48 -1.14 -9.87
N ALA A 115 9.03 -1.19 -8.61
CA ALA A 115 9.38 -0.20 -7.60
C ALA A 115 10.90 -0.20 -7.28
N LEU A 116 11.52 -1.39 -7.25
CA LEU A 116 12.97 -1.51 -7.06
C LEU A 116 13.76 -0.90 -8.21
N ASP A 117 13.34 -1.09 -9.45
CA ASP A 117 13.97 -0.47 -10.62
C ASP A 117 13.92 1.07 -10.53
N GLY A 118 12.77 1.62 -10.14
CA GLY A 118 12.62 3.07 -9.87
C GLY A 118 13.51 3.53 -8.72
N PHE A 119 13.54 2.78 -7.63
CA PHE A 119 14.38 3.06 -6.47
C PHE A 119 15.88 3.08 -6.81
N GLN A 120 16.35 2.11 -7.58
CA GLN A 120 17.73 2.05 -8.06
C GLN A 120 18.09 3.17 -9.03
N THR A 121 17.13 3.70 -9.75
CA THR A 121 17.33 4.88 -10.62
C THR A 121 17.59 6.13 -9.79
N VAL A 122 16.90 6.29 -8.67
CA VAL A 122 17.04 7.44 -7.75
C VAL A 122 18.26 7.29 -6.84
N PHE A 123 18.57 6.04 -6.42
CA PHE A 123 19.70 5.68 -5.56
C PHE A 123 20.62 4.69 -6.28
N PRO A 124 21.47 5.14 -7.22
CA PRO A 124 22.33 4.25 -7.99
C PRO A 124 23.37 3.48 -7.16
N GLU A 125 23.71 4.01 -5.96
CA GLU A 125 24.65 3.42 -5.02
C GLU A 125 24.04 2.31 -4.16
N VAL A 126 22.74 2.11 -4.23
CA VAL A 126 22.06 1.10 -3.39
C VAL A 126 22.61 -0.31 -3.60
N SER A 127 22.71 -1.07 -2.52
CA SER A 127 23.17 -2.45 -2.56
C SER A 127 22.34 -3.31 -3.51
N LYS A 128 23.03 -4.21 -4.24
CA LYS A 128 22.40 -5.22 -5.11
C LYS A 128 21.51 -6.20 -4.34
N ASN A 129 21.66 -6.27 -3.02
CA ASN A 129 20.83 -7.11 -2.14
C ASN A 129 19.54 -6.41 -1.70
N SER A 130 19.35 -5.14 -2.07
CA SER A 130 18.14 -4.41 -1.75
C SER A 130 16.91 -5.05 -2.37
N LYS A 131 15.81 -5.01 -1.65
CA LYS A 131 14.55 -5.65 -2.04
C LYS A 131 13.38 -4.76 -1.69
N ILE A 132 12.39 -4.74 -2.55
CA ILE A 132 11.08 -4.13 -2.27
C ILE A 132 10.02 -5.21 -2.38
N SER A 133 9.20 -5.31 -1.34
CA SER A 133 8.02 -6.19 -1.30
C SER A 133 6.78 -5.35 -1.20
N THR A 134 5.68 -5.78 -1.85
CA THR A 134 4.43 -5.03 -1.84
C THR A 134 3.30 -5.80 -1.16
N TYR A 135 2.35 -5.04 -0.65
CA TYR A 135 1.07 -5.54 -0.16
C TYR A 135 -0.03 -4.52 -0.47
N ILE A 136 -1.27 -4.95 -0.42
CA ILE A 136 -2.44 -4.07 -0.56
C ILE A 136 -3.30 -4.23 0.68
N THR A 137 -3.69 -3.10 1.27
CA THR A 137 -4.68 -3.09 2.35
C THR A 137 -5.98 -2.53 1.81
N TYR A 138 -7.06 -3.29 1.92
CA TYR A 138 -8.41 -2.85 1.62
C TYR A 138 -9.09 -2.41 2.91
N LEU A 139 -9.71 -1.23 2.85
CA LEU A 139 -10.46 -0.61 3.92
C LEU A 139 -11.94 -0.65 3.57
N PHE A 140 -12.75 -1.27 4.41
CA PHE A 140 -14.19 -1.47 4.20
C PHE A 140 -14.99 -0.59 5.14
N TYR A 141 -15.94 0.14 4.58
CA TYR A 141 -16.79 1.07 5.30
C TYR A 141 -18.27 0.72 5.11
N GLY A 142 -19.06 0.80 6.20
CA GLY A 142 -20.50 0.64 6.19
C GLY A 142 -20.95 -0.71 5.59
N PRO A 143 -20.59 -1.88 6.20
CA PRO A 143 -21.12 -3.16 5.74
C PRO A 143 -22.64 -3.18 5.91
N LYS A 144 -23.38 -3.52 4.84
CA LYS A 144 -24.85 -3.57 4.86
C LYS A 144 -25.45 -4.88 5.40
N GLN A 145 -24.57 -5.86 5.67
CA GLN A 145 -24.89 -7.14 6.26
C GLN A 145 -23.91 -7.45 7.39
N ASN A 146 -24.25 -8.44 8.22
CA ASN A 146 -23.30 -8.96 9.19
C ASN A 146 -22.17 -9.68 8.43
N THR A 147 -20.99 -9.06 8.37
CA THR A 147 -19.86 -9.57 7.60
C THR A 147 -18.84 -10.20 8.54
N ASP A 148 -18.58 -11.50 8.36
CA ASP A 148 -17.47 -12.18 9.02
C ASP A 148 -16.15 -11.85 8.28
N THR A 149 -15.15 -11.39 9.03
CA THR A 149 -13.82 -11.06 8.51
C THR A 149 -13.16 -12.26 7.82
N ILE A 150 -13.40 -13.49 8.31
CA ILE A 150 -12.87 -14.71 7.68
C ILE A 150 -13.53 -14.96 6.33
N GLN A 151 -14.85 -14.77 6.22
CA GLN A 151 -15.56 -14.89 4.96
C GLN A 151 -15.05 -13.85 3.95
N LEU A 152 -14.91 -12.61 4.39
CA LEU A 152 -14.40 -11.53 3.56
C LEU A 152 -12.97 -11.80 3.07
N SER A 153 -12.08 -12.26 3.95
CA SER A 153 -10.69 -12.57 3.58
C SER A 153 -10.54 -13.73 2.58
N ARG A 154 -11.54 -14.63 2.50
CA ARG A 154 -11.58 -15.71 1.51
C ARG A 154 -12.14 -15.28 0.16
N ALA A 155 -12.87 -14.18 0.14
CA ALA A 155 -13.48 -13.63 -1.07
C ALA A 155 -12.53 -12.66 -1.82
N LEU A 156 -11.46 -12.20 -1.15
CA LEU A 156 -10.38 -11.40 -1.70
C LEU A 156 -9.26 -12.25 -2.31
#